data_ad91996a83670fbcba81d150bf537cfc
#
_entry.id   ad91996a83670fbcba81d150bf537cfc
#
_cell.length_a   1.000
_cell.length_b   1.000
_cell.length_c   1.000
_cell.angle_alpha   90.00
_cell.angle_beta   90.00
_cell.angle_gamma   90.00
#
_symmetry.space_group_name_H-M   'P 1'
#
loop_
_entity.id
_entity.type
_entity.pdbx_description
1 polymer ?
#
loop_
_entity_poly.entity_id
_entity_poly.type
_entity_poly.pdbx_seq_one_letter_code
_entity_poly.pdbx_strand_id
1 'polypeptide(L)'
;MLRMRNKDAAARHHRLIYLLNVAQRRLQRWMAAQPRNEVTPAQAGLLFILGKQDGILMGEAGAALDMGPAGISGLVDRTAAARLVERRADREDGRAWRVFLTPKGRNALARAKTEAASINAALTEGFSSAEIDIVARWLTSIQGKFPRELARDPEE
;
A
#
# COMPACT_ATOMS: atom_id res chain seq x y z
N MET A 1 -2.16 -40.25 -17.78
CA MET A 1 -2.15 -38.86 -18.25
C MET A 1 -2.47 -37.80 -17.15
N LEU A 2 -3.07 -38.17 -16.04
CA LEU A 2 -3.44 -37.20 -14.96
C LEU A 2 -2.27 -36.75 -14.05
N ARG A 3 -1.22 -37.55 -13.90
CA ARG A 3 -0.06 -37.24 -13.03
C ARG A 3 0.91 -36.16 -13.55
N MET A 4 0.98 -35.97 -14.88
CA MET A 4 1.84 -34.89 -15.45
C MET A 4 1.27 -33.50 -15.28
N ARG A 5 -0.06 -33.32 -15.30
CA ARG A 5 -0.70 -32.00 -15.09
C ARG A 5 -0.47 -31.41 -13.69
N ASN A 6 -0.29 -32.26 -12.67
CA ASN A 6 -0.14 -31.82 -11.28
C ASN A 6 1.30 -31.36 -10.96
N LYS A 7 2.33 -31.95 -11.60
CA LYS A 7 3.73 -31.51 -11.46
C LYS A 7 3.97 -30.13 -12.10
N ASP A 8 3.36 -29.87 -13.25
CA ASP A 8 3.47 -28.58 -13.94
C ASP A 8 2.68 -27.47 -13.22
N ALA A 9 1.61 -27.80 -12.53
CA ALA A 9 0.87 -26.85 -11.69
C ALA A 9 1.68 -26.48 -10.42
N ALA A 10 2.31 -27.46 -9.76
CA ALA A 10 3.16 -27.20 -8.58
C ALA A 10 4.42 -26.40 -8.96
N ALA A 11 5.05 -26.72 -10.08
CA ALA A 11 6.21 -25.95 -10.59
C ALA A 11 5.82 -24.51 -10.97
N ARG A 12 4.60 -24.28 -11.47
CA ARG A 12 4.08 -22.92 -11.73
C ARG A 12 3.81 -22.13 -10.46
N HIS A 13 3.39 -22.77 -9.37
CA HIS A 13 3.16 -22.09 -8.08
C HIS A 13 4.46 -21.59 -7.44
N HIS A 14 5.54 -22.40 -7.46
CA HIS A 14 6.86 -21.95 -7.01
C HIS A 14 7.40 -20.77 -7.82
N ARG A 15 7.11 -20.70 -9.12
CA ARG A 15 7.49 -19.57 -9.97
C ARG A 15 6.80 -18.27 -9.58
N LEU A 16 5.52 -18.28 -9.20
CA LEU A 16 4.78 -17.07 -8.86
C LEU A 16 5.32 -16.39 -7.61
N ILE A 17 5.59 -17.14 -6.54
CA ILE A 17 6.20 -16.60 -5.31
C ILE A 17 7.56 -15.99 -5.62
N TYR A 18 8.41 -16.70 -6.36
CA TYR A 18 9.73 -16.20 -6.75
C TYR A 18 9.63 -14.92 -7.60
N LEU A 19 8.80 -14.92 -8.63
CA LEU A 19 8.61 -13.78 -9.53
C LEU A 19 8.07 -12.55 -8.78
N LEU A 20 7.10 -12.74 -7.90
CA LEU A 20 6.54 -11.66 -7.08
C LEU A 20 7.61 -11.03 -6.18
N ASN A 21 8.40 -11.85 -5.48
CA ASN A 21 9.48 -11.36 -4.62
C ASN A 21 10.57 -10.62 -5.40
N VAL A 22 10.97 -11.15 -6.56
CA VAL A 22 12.01 -10.50 -7.39
C VAL A 22 11.49 -9.20 -7.99
N ALA A 23 10.26 -9.18 -8.50
CA ALA A 23 9.64 -7.99 -9.07
C ALA A 23 9.52 -6.88 -8.01
N GLN A 24 9.01 -7.22 -6.81
CA GLN A 24 8.91 -6.29 -5.69
C GLN A 24 10.26 -5.68 -5.33
N ARG A 25 11.31 -6.51 -5.17
CA ARG A 25 12.66 -6.02 -4.82
C ARG A 25 13.26 -5.12 -5.91
N ARG A 26 13.02 -5.43 -7.18
CA ARG A 26 13.48 -4.60 -8.31
C ARG A 26 12.77 -3.26 -8.34
N LEU A 27 11.44 -3.27 -8.20
CA LEU A 27 10.63 -2.05 -8.15
C LEU A 27 11.05 -1.17 -6.97
N GLN A 28 11.20 -1.74 -5.77
CA GLN A 28 11.64 -1.00 -4.58
C GLN A 28 13.02 -0.36 -4.78
N ARG A 29 13.99 -1.10 -5.34
CA ARG A 29 15.33 -0.56 -5.63
C ARG A 29 15.28 0.57 -6.66
N TRP A 30 14.49 0.41 -7.71
CA TRP A 30 14.31 1.45 -8.72
C TRP A 30 13.68 2.71 -8.12
N MET A 31 12.62 2.56 -7.33
CA MET A 31 11.99 3.69 -6.62
C MET A 31 12.94 4.39 -5.64
N ALA A 32 13.78 3.64 -4.95
CA ALA A 32 14.77 4.20 -4.02
C ALA A 32 15.92 4.95 -4.73
N ALA A 33 16.20 4.62 -5.99
CA ALA A 33 17.23 5.28 -6.80
C ALA A 33 16.72 6.55 -7.49
N GLN A 34 15.41 6.81 -7.49
CA GLN A 34 14.86 8.06 -8.04
C GLN A 34 15.27 9.27 -7.18
N PRO A 35 15.41 10.47 -7.75
CA PRO A 35 15.59 11.67 -6.97
C PRO A 35 14.57 11.70 -5.84
N ARG A 36 15.02 12.02 -4.62
CA ARG A 36 14.15 11.97 -3.44
C ARG A 36 12.90 12.80 -3.66
N ASN A 37 11.79 12.11 -3.81
CA ASN A 37 10.49 12.74 -3.76
C ASN A 37 10.26 13.33 -2.37
N GLU A 38 9.46 14.38 -2.29
CA GLU A 38 9.08 15.00 -1.01
C GLU A 38 8.43 14.02 -0.03
N VAL A 39 7.95 12.87 -0.53
CA VAL A 39 7.25 11.85 0.25
C VAL A 39 7.84 10.46 0.02
N THR A 40 7.91 9.66 1.06
CA THR A 40 8.26 8.24 0.96
C THR A 40 7.08 7.44 0.39
N PRO A 41 7.30 6.23 -0.15
CA PRO A 41 6.21 5.37 -0.64
C PRO A 41 5.10 5.13 0.40
N ALA A 42 5.46 4.95 1.68
CA ALA A 42 4.48 4.78 2.75
C ALA A 42 3.67 6.06 3.00
N GLN A 43 4.31 7.23 2.97
CA GLN A 43 3.61 8.51 3.07
C GLN A 43 2.70 8.74 1.86
N ALA A 44 3.17 8.42 0.64
CA ALA A 44 2.33 8.49 -0.54
C ALA A 44 1.08 7.61 -0.41
N GLY A 45 1.24 6.37 0.08
CA GLY A 45 0.12 5.47 0.38
C GLY A 45 -0.91 6.11 1.33
N LEU A 46 -0.46 6.72 2.42
CA LEU A 46 -1.34 7.44 3.35
C LEU A 46 -2.06 8.61 2.67
N LEU A 47 -1.34 9.43 1.88
CA LEU A 47 -1.93 10.53 1.13
C LEU A 47 -2.97 10.05 0.12
N PHE A 48 -2.74 8.92 -0.56
CA PHE A 48 -3.73 8.33 -1.48
C PHE A 48 -5.02 7.92 -0.77
N ILE A 49 -4.93 7.32 0.41
CA ILE A 49 -6.11 6.94 1.21
C ILE A 49 -6.86 8.20 1.62
N LEU A 50 -6.17 9.20 2.16
CA LEU A 50 -6.77 10.48 2.55
C LEU A 50 -7.37 11.24 1.35
N GLY A 51 -6.81 11.08 0.17
CA GLY A 51 -7.38 11.63 -1.07
C GLY A 51 -8.70 11.00 -1.49
N LYS A 52 -9.02 9.80 -0.99
CA LYS A 52 -10.33 9.15 -1.17
C LYS A 52 -11.30 9.49 -0.04
N GLN A 53 -10.79 9.55 1.18
CA GLN A 53 -11.57 9.80 2.39
C GLN A 53 -10.73 10.66 3.36
N ASP A 54 -10.86 11.99 3.24
CA ASP A 54 -10.21 12.92 4.16
C ASP A 54 -10.88 12.84 5.53
N GLY A 55 -10.10 12.80 6.59
CA GLY A 55 -10.63 12.61 7.95
C GLY A 55 -10.94 11.15 8.33
N ILE A 56 -10.30 10.19 7.69
CA ILE A 56 -10.40 8.77 8.05
C ILE A 56 -9.88 8.52 9.47
N LEU A 57 -10.45 7.55 10.18
CA LEU A 57 -9.93 7.08 11.46
C LEU A 57 -8.53 6.46 11.27
N MET A 58 -7.63 6.72 12.21
CA MET A 58 -6.25 6.22 12.15
C MET A 58 -6.18 4.69 12.06
N GLY A 59 -7.08 3.97 12.76
CA GLY A 59 -7.19 2.52 12.67
C GLY A 59 -7.62 2.02 11.29
N GLU A 60 -8.58 2.72 10.66
CA GLU A 60 -9.03 2.41 9.29
C GLU A 60 -7.93 2.65 8.26
N ALA A 61 -7.17 3.75 8.42
CA ALA A 61 -6.00 4.02 7.59
C ALA A 61 -4.93 2.92 7.73
N GLY A 62 -4.71 2.44 8.96
CA GLY A 62 -3.82 1.32 9.24
C GLY A 62 -4.26 0.04 8.54
N ALA A 63 -5.54 -0.30 8.64
CA ALA A 63 -6.11 -1.47 7.97
C ALA A 63 -5.96 -1.37 6.44
N ALA A 64 -6.24 -0.21 5.85
CA ALA A 64 -6.12 0.01 4.41
C ALA A 64 -4.66 -0.06 3.90
N LEU A 65 -3.66 0.20 4.75
CA LEU A 65 -2.23 0.10 4.44
C LEU A 65 -1.60 -1.22 4.89
N ASP A 66 -2.40 -2.14 5.41
CA ASP A 66 -1.92 -3.38 6.03
C ASP A 66 -0.87 -3.12 7.13
N MET A 67 -1.12 -2.09 7.96
CA MET A 67 -0.25 -1.66 9.05
C MET A 67 -0.89 -1.87 10.42
N GLY A 68 -0.10 -2.33 11.42
CA GLY A 68 -0.52 -2.39 12.80
C GLY A 68 -0.56 -1.01 13.48
N PRO A 69 -1.12 -0.96 14.71
CA PRO A 69 -1.29 0.29 15.46
C PRO A 69 0.01 1.11 15.60
N ALA A 70 1.12 0.47 15.96
CA ALA A 70 2.42 1.13 16.08
C ALA A 70 2.95 1.63 14.71
N GLY A 71 2.76 0.84 13.64
CA GLY A 71 3.20 1.18 12.29
C GLY A 71 2.47 2.40 11.74
N ILE A 72 1.14 2.42 11.84
CA ILE A 72 0.34 3.55 11.37
C ILE A 72 0.56 4.79 12.21
N SER A 73 0.69 4.66 13.54
CA SER A 73 1.00 5.80 14.41
C SER A 73 2.31 6.47 14.02
N GLY A 74 3.39 5.67 13.88
CA GLY A 74 4.69 6.19 13.46
C GLY A 74 4.69 6.78 12.04
N LEU A 75 3.89 6.23 11.10
CA LEU A 75 3.73 6.81 9.77
C LEU A 75 3.03 8.16 9.82
N VAL A 76 1.93 8.26 10.55
CA VAL A 76 1.16 9.51 10.73
C VAL A 76 2.02 10.57 11.42
N ASP A 77 2.81 10.19 12.45
CA ASP A 77 3.72 11.11 13.14
C ASP A 77 4.76 11.74 12.21
N ARG A 78 5.44 10.89 11.42
CA ARG A 78 6.44 11.37 10.44
C ARG A 78 5.80 12.23 9.34
N THR A 79 4.58 11.90 8.93
CA THR A 79 3.86 12.64 7.89
C THR A 79 3.34 13.99 8.42
N ALA A 80 2.93 14.04 9.69
CA ALA A 80 2.55 15.27 10.38
C ALA A 80 3.78 16.17 10.64
N ALA A 81 4.92 15.61 11.03
CA ALA A 81 6.18 16.36 11.15
C ALA A 81 6.60 17.01 9.82
N ALA A 82 6.34 16.37 8.68
CA ALA A 82 6.51 16.93 7.35
C ALA A 82 5.42 17.96 6.97
N ARG A 83 4.44 18.20 7.85
CA ARG A 83 3.28 19.09 7.64
C ARG A 83 2.39 18.70 6.46
N LEU A 84 2.33 17.42 6.12
CA LEU A 84 1.50 16.89 5.04
C LEU A 84 0.10 16.49 5.54
N VAL A 85 0.01 16.08 6.80
CA VAL A 85 -1.25 15.73 7.46
C VAL A 85 -1.32 16.36 8.84
N GLU A 86 -2.53 16.40 9.40
CA GLU A 86 -2.78 16.76 10.79
C GLU A 86 -3.69 15.73 11.44
N ARG A 87 -3.54 15.56 12.76
CA ARG A 87 -4.42 14.71 13.58
C ARG A 87 -5.41 15.59 14.33
N ARG A 88 -6.65 15.12 14.38
CA ARG A 88 -7.70 15.71 15.21
C ARG A 88 -8.37 14.60 16.00
N ALA A 89 -8.71 14.87 17.27
CA ALA A 89 -9.53 13.95 18.04
C ALA A 89 -10.87 13.72 17.34
N ASP A 90 -11.36 12.50 17.36
CA ASP A 90 -12.70 12.20 16.87
C ASP A 90 -13.73 12.90 17.78
N ARG A 91 -14.82 13.38 17.18
CA ARG A 91 -15.85 14.11 17.90
C ARG A 91 -16.78 13.19 18.70
N GLU A 92 -16.91 11.95 18.26
CA GLU A 92 -17.81 10.95 18.87
C GLU A 92 -17.06 10.08 19.88
N ASP A 93 -15.77 9.76 19.60
CA ASP A 93 -14.90 9.02 20.50
C ASP A 93 -13.58 9.79 20.71
N GLY A 94 -13.48 10.52 21.80
CA GLY A 94 -12.30 11.31 22.14
C GLY A 94 -11.00 10.50 22.33
N ARG A 95 -11.06 9.17 22.32
CA ARG A 95 -9.90 8.26 22.32
C ARG A 95 -9.41 7.94 20.91
N ALA A 96 -10.25 8.16 19.89
CA ALA A 96 -9.93 7.93 18.51
C ALA A 96 -9.36 9.19 17.84
N TRP A 97 -8.49 8.98 16.86
CA TRP A 97 -7.86 10.05 16.10
C TRP A 97 -8.24 9.95 14.63
N ARG A 98 -8.60 11.08 14.05
CA ARG A 98 -8.79 11.24 12.61
C ARG A 98 -7.60 11.94 11.97
N VAL A 99 -7.29 11.57 10.74
CA VAL A 99 -6.17 12.13 9.98
C VAL A 99 -6.71 12.91 8.78
N PHE A 100 -6.22 14.14 8.62
CA PHE A 100 -6.64 15.06 7.56
C PHE A 100 -5.47 15.55 6.74
N LEU A 101 -5.71 15.80 5.45
CA LEU A 101 -4.74 16.45 4.58
C LEU A 101 -4.60 17.95 4.91
N THR A 102 -3.38 18.42 5.00
CA THR A 102 -3.09 19.86 4.99
C THR A 102 -3.11 20.38 3.53
N PRO A 103 -3.10 21.72 3.31
CA PRO A 103 -2.90 22.26 1.97
C PRO A 103 -1.60 21.75 1.30
N LYS A 104 -0.49 21.66 2.07
CA LYS A 104 0.77 21.08 1.60
C LYS A 104 0.61 19.60 1.24
N GLY A 105 -0.14 18.83 2.06
CA GLY A 105 -0.44 17.44 1.81
C GLY A 105 -1.26 17.23 0.53
N ARG A 106 -2.22 18.09 0.24
CA ARG A 106 -2.98 18.05 -1.02
C ARG A 106 -2.09 18.27 -2.25
N ASN A 107 -1.16 19.21 -2.17
CA ASN A 107 -0.20 19.44 -3.25
C ASN A 107 0.76 18.24 -3.42
N ALA A 108 1.22 17.65 -2.32
CA ALA A 108 2.06 16.45 -2.34
C ALA A 108 1.31 15.26 -2.93
N LEU A 109 0.03 15.08 -2.58
CA LEU A 109 -0.85 14.05 -3.16
C LEU A 109 -0.99 14.22 -4.68
N ALA A 110 -1.19 15.44 -5.17
CA ALA A 110 -1.31 15.70 -6.61
C ALA A 110 -0.04 15.28 -7.35
N ARG A 111 1.15 15.62 -6.83
CA ARG A 111 2.43 15.18 -7.40
C ARG A 111 2.60 13.65 -7.33
N ALA A 112 2.29 13.04 -6.20
CA ALA A 112 2.37 11.61 -6.03
C ALA A 112 1.44 10.84 -7.00
N LYS A 113 0.25 11.39 -7.30
CA LYS A 113 -0.66 10.82 -8.31
C LYS A 113 -0.05 10.84 -9.71
N THR A 114 0.55 11.94 -10.11
CA THR A 114 1.21 12.06 -11.42
C THR A 114 2.36 11.06 -11.55
N GLU A 115 3.18 10.95 -10.53
CA GLU A 115 4.29 9.99 -10.49
C GLU A 115 3.79 8.54 -10.52
N ALA A 116 2.80 8.20 -9.70
CA ALA A 116 2.20 6.87 -9.71
C ALA A 116 1.60 6.51 -11.07
N ALA A 117 0.98 7.47 -11.77
CA ALA A 117 0.47 7.27 -13.12
C ALA A 117 1.60 6.93 -14.11
N SER A 118 2.73 7.63 -14.03
CA SER A 118 3.91 7.35 -14.87
C SER A 118 4.50 5.97 -14.58
N ILE A 119 4.62 5.60 -13.31
CA ILE A 119 5.11 4.26 -12.91
C ILE A 119 4.14 3.19 -13.40
N ASN A 120 2.84 3.37 -13.22
CA ASN A 120 1.84 2.43 -13.67
C ASN A 120 1.85 2.26 -15.19
N ALA A 121 2.02 3.33 -15.96
CA ALA A 121 2.14 3.25 -17.40
C ALA A 121 3.35 2.38 -17.81
N ALA A 122 4.50 2.56 -17.17
CA ALA A 122 5.68 1.74 -17.42
C ALA A 122 5.49 0.26 -17.00
N LEU A 123 4.76 0.01 -15.88
CA LEU A 123 4.48 -1.34 -15.41
C LEU A 123 3.52 -2.10 -16.32
N THR A 124 2.63 -1.39 -17.01
CA THR A 124 1.59 -2.01 -17.86
C THR A 124 1.95 -2.01 -19.34
N GLU A 125 3.10 -1.44 -19.71
CA GLU A 125 3.56 -1.42 -21.10
C GLU A 125 3.66 -2.84 -21.67
N GLY A 126 3.07 -3.05 -22.86
CA GLY A 126 3.03 -4.35 -23.54
C GLY A 126 1.91 -5.29 -23.09
N PHE A 127 1.03 -4.86 -22.17
CA PHE A 127 -0.12 -5.64 -21.73
C PHE A 127 -1.44 -4.94 -22.03
N SER A 128 -2.46 -5.69 -22.38
CA SER A 128 -3.82 -5.19 -22.56
C SER A 128 -4.48 -4.89 -21.20
N SER A 129 -5.49 -4.03 -21.18
CA SER A 129 -6.27 -3.74 -19.96
C SER A 129 -6.87 -5.01 -19.35
N ALA A 130 -7.35 -5.95 -20.17
CA ALA A 130 -7.93 -7.20 -19.69
C ALA A 130 -6.91 -8.09 -18.96
N GLU A 131 -5.65 -8.14 -19.44
CA GLU A 131 -4.58 -8.87 -18.76
C GLU A 131 -4.22 -8.21 -17.43
N ILE A 132 -4.14 -6.88 -17.40
CA ILE A 132 -3.86 -6.13 -16.18
C ILE A 132 -4.99 -6.29 -15.16
N ASP A 133 -6.26 -6.32 -15.58
CA ASP A 133 -7.41 -6.56 -14.71
C ASP A 133 -7.33 -7.96 -14.05
N ILE A 134 -6.86 -8.97 -14.79
CA ILE A 134 -6.64 -10.30 -14.23
C ILE A 134 -5.55 -10.26 -13.15
N VAL A 135 -4.42 -9.59 -13.42
CA VAL A 135 -3.31 -9.45 -12.47
C VAL A 135 -3.76 -8.67 -11.23
N ALA A 136 -4.46 -7.55 -11.42
CA ALA A 136 -4.98 -6.73 -10.31
C ALA A 136 -5.93 -7.54 -9.42
N ARG A 137 -6.88 -8.28 -10.01
CA ARG A 137 -7.79 -9.17 -9.28
C ARG A 137 -7.04 -10.26 -8.52
N TRP A 138 -6.02 -10.85 -9.13
CA TRP A 138 -5.20 -11.87 -8.48
C TRP A 138 -4.43 -11.29 -7.29
N LEU A 139 -3.74 -10.16 -7.44
CA LEU A 139 -3.03 -9.48 -6.36
C LEU A 139 -3.97 -9.12 -5.19
N THR A 140 -5.15 -8.58 -5.51
CA THR A 140 -6.17 -8.26 -4.49
C THR A 140 -6.63 -9.51 -3.75
N SER A 141 -6.79 -10.65 -4.44
CA SER A 141 -7.21 -11.90 -3.82
C SER A 141 -6.19 -12.47 -2.81
N ILE A 142 -4.92 -12.09 -2.93
CA ILE A 142 -3.87 -12.54 -2.00
C ILE A 142 -4.14 -12.00 -0.59
N GLN A 143 -4.60 -10.76 -0.47
CA GLN A 143 -4.92 -10.14 0.83
C GLN A 143 -5.97 -10.93 1.62
N GLY A 144 -7.00 -11.46 0.93
CA GLY A 144 -8.01 -12.30 1.56
C GLY A 144 -7.55 -13.73 1.86
N LYS A 145 -6.60 -14.25 1.10
CA LYS A 145 -6.07 -15.63 1.30
C LYS A 145 -5.05 -15.71 2.42
N PHE A 146 -4.36 -14.62 2.68
CA PHE A 146 -3.34 -14.50 3.73
C PHE A 146 -3.71 -13.31 4.62
N PRO A 147 -4.78 -13.47 5.45
CA PRO A 147 -5.17 -12.40 6.36
C PRO A 147 -4.03 -12.14 7.33
N ARG A 148 -3.85 -10.88 7.70
CA ARG A 148 -2.91 -10.51 8.72
C ARG A 148 -3.32 -11.17 10.03
N GLU A 149 -2.48 -12.03 10.58
CA GLU A 149 -2.62 -12.45 11.97
C GLU A 149 -2.48 -11.19 12.82
N LEU A 150 -3.54 -10.82 13.53
CA LEU A 150 -3.42 -9.88 14.65
C LEU A 150 -2.32 -10.45 15.53
N ALA A 151 -1.22 -9.71 15.71
CA ALA A 151 -0.17 -10.12 16.62
C ALA A 151 -0.88 -10.50 17.93
N ARG A 152 -0.86 -11.77 18.28
CA ARG A 152 -1.30 -12.21 19.61
C ARG A 152 -0.36 -11.51 20.57
N ASP A 153 -0.92 -10.69 21.44
CA ASP A 153 -0.16 -10.23 22.59
C ASP A 153 0.39 -11.47 23.30
N PRO A 154 1.69 -11.54 23.59
CA PRO A 154 2.30 -12.73 24.20
C PRO A 154 2.01 -12.83 25.69
N GLU A 155 0.87 -12.31 26.19
CA GLU A 155 0.44 -12.41 27.60
C GLU A 155 -1.01 -12.89 27.66
N GLU A 156 -1.20 -14.24 27.58
CA GLU A 156 -2.18 -15.04 28.30
C GLU A 156 -1.56 -16.38 28.70
#